data_d5390f6e51f5a9543f3728a047742dd8
#
_entry.id   d5390f6e51f5a9543f3728a047742dd8
#
_cell.length_a   1.000
_cell.length_b   1.000
_cell.length_c   1.000
_cell.angle_alpha   90.00
_cell.angle_beta   90.00
_cell.angle_gamma   90.00
#
_symmetry.space_group_name_H-M   'P 1'
#
loop_
_entity.id
_entity.type
_entity.pdbx_description
1 polymer ?
#
loop_
_entity_poly.entity_id
_entity_poly.type
_entity_poly.pdbx_seq_one_letter_code
_entity_poly.pdbx_strand_id
1 'polypeptide(L)'
;DYEEVEKMALEHKPKIIIAGGSAYSRIIDFKKFRSICDKINAFLLVDMAHFSGLVAGGAYPNPLDYADVVTSTTHKVLRGPRGGIILTNNEMLHKKFNSAVFPGLQGGPLMHVISAKAVCFKEALHEDFKKYTQEVVNNARVLSSTLIKNGFKIFSGGTDTHLMLVDLRPYKVTGKDAEE
;
A
#
# COMPACT_ATOMS: atom_id res chain seq x y z
N ASP A 1 -14.03 -8.99 -0.24
CA ASP A 1 -14.90 -9.87 0.56
C ASP A 1 -14.04 -10.64 1.58
N TYR A 2 -14.11 -10.24 2.88
CA TYR A 2 -13.28 -10.85 3.92
C TYR A 2 -13.77 -12.23 4.37
N GLU A 3 -15.05 -12.53 4.18
CA GLU A 3 -15.61 -13.85 4.49
C GLU A 3 -15.06 -14.89 3.51
N GLU A 4 -14.97 -14.52 2.23
CA GLU A 4 -14.37 -15.40 1.22
C GLU A 4 -12.85 -15.55 1.45
N VAL A 5 -12.15 -14.48 1.86
CA VAL A 5 -10.72 -14.58 2.25
C VAL A 5 -10.54 -15.55 3.42
N GLU A 6 -11.38 -15.48 4.44
CA GLU A 6 -11.32 -16.40 5.59
C GLU A 6 -11.59 -17.85 5.18
N LYS A 7 -12.64 -18.07 4.38
CA LYS A 7 -13.00 -19.39 3.87
C LYS A 7 -11.84 -20.01 3.08
N MET A 8 -11.27 -19.29 2.13
CA MET A 8 -10.13 -19.75 1.35
C MET A 8 -8.89 -20.02 2.22
N ALA A 9 -8.65 -19.17 3.22
CA ALA A 9 -7.54 -19.36 4.15
C ALA A 9 -7.70 -20.63 4.99
N LEU A 10 -8.89 -20.91 5.48
CA LEU A 10 -9.19 -22.13 6.25
C LEU A 10 -9.09 -23.40 5.39
N GLU A 11 -9.49 -23.33 4.13
CA GLU A 11 -9.43 -24.43 3.17
C GLU A 11 -7.98 -24.75 2.79
N HIS A 12 -7.20 -23.73 2.37
CA HIS A 12 -5.87 -23.93 1.79
C HIS A 12 -4.73 -23.84 2.79
N LYS A 13 -4.95 -23.26 3.99
CA LYS A 13 -3.98 -23.11 5.08
C LYS A 13 -2.60 -22.61 4.60
N PRO A 14 -2.55 -21.47 3.90
CA PRO A 14 -1.28 -20.91 3.44
C PRO A 14 -0.38 -20.57 4.64
N LYS A 15 0.94 -20.63 4.45
CA LYS A 15 1.91 -20.21 5.48
C LYS A 15 2.04 -18.70 5.58
N ILE A 16 1.66 -17.98 4.52
CA ILE A 16 1.69 -16.52 4.44
C ILE A 16 0.49 -16.02 3.65
N ILE A 17 -0.14 -14.96 4.12
CA ILE A 17 -1.14 -14.19 3.39
C ILE A 17 -0.53 -12.84 3.04
N ILE A 18 -0.65 -12.44 1.77
CA ILE A 18 -0.20 -11.14 1.27
C ILE A 18 -1.42 -10.25 1.12
N ALA A 19 -1.45 -9.14 1.85
CA ALA A 19 -2.46 -8.09 1.71
C ALA A 19 -1.83 -6.83 1.11
N GLY A 20 -2.58 -6.13 0.28
CA GLY A 20 -2.11 -4.92 -0.40
C GLY A 20 -2.91 -4.68 -1.68
N GLY A 21 -2.56 -3.64 -2.42
CA GLY A 21 -3.23 -3.35 -3.67
C GLY A 21 -2.59 -2.23 -4.45
N SER A 22 -2.50 -2.41 -5.77
CA SER A 22 -1.96 -1.41 -6.70
C SER A 22 -3.05 -0.47 -7.23
N ALA A 23 -4.28 -0.96 -7.36
CA ALA A 23 -5.40 -0.22 -7.94
C ALA A 23 -6.66 -0.27 -7.06
N TYR A 24 -6.54 -0.69 -5.82
CA TYR A 24 -7.65 -0.73 -4.87
C TYR A 24 -7.83 0.61 -4.18
N SER A 25 -8.99 1.22 -4.37
CA SER A 25 -9.25 2.61 -3.96
C SER A 25 -9.86 2.75 -2.56
N ARG A 26 -10.13 1.66 -1.84
CA ARG A 26 -10.72 1.67 -0.51
C ARG A 26 -9.72 1.29 0.57
N ILE A 27 -10.08 1.58 1.81
CA ILE A 27 -9.28 1.16 2.97
C ILE A 27 -9.30 -0.37 3.08
N ILE A 28 -8.12 -0.94 3.30
CA ILE A 28 -7.93 -2.36 3.62
C ILE A 28 -7.98 -2.52 5.15
N ASP A 29 -8.80 -3.45 5.62
CA ASP A 29 -8.90 -3.78 7.05
C ASP A 29 -7.81 -4.79 7.44
N PHE A 30 -6.66 -4.28 7.86
CA PHE A 30 -5.52 -5.11 8.27
C PHE A 30 -5.81 -5.93 9.52
N LYS A 31 -6.70 -5.44 10.40
CA LYS A 31 -7.11 -6.17 11.61
C LYS A 31 -7.86 -7.45 11.25
N LYS A 32 -8.73 -7.40 10.24
CA LYS A 32 -9.41 -8.60 9.72
C LYS A 32 -8.42 -9.59 9.13
N PHE A 33 -7.47 -9.12 8.30
CA PHE A 33 -6.41 -9.99 7.77
C PHE A 33 -5.60 -10.64 8.90
N ARG A 34 -5.22 -9.88 9.94
CA ARG A 34 -4.51 -10.44 11.11
C ARG A 34 -5.33 -11.53 11.78
N SER A 35 -6.60 -11.28 12.05
CA SER A 35 -7.50 -12.26 12.65
C SER A 35 -7.62 -13.55 11.83
N ILE A 36 -7.66 -13.44 10.51
CA ILE A 36 -7.69 -14.61 9.61
C ILE A 36 -6.37 -15.38 9.67
N CYS A 37 -5.22 -14.68 9.62
CA CYS A 37 -3.91 -15.32 9.73
C CYS A 37 -3.73 -16.05 11.07
N ASP A 38 -4.21 -15.49 12.16
CA ASP A 38 -4.12 -16.13 13.47
C ASP A 38 -4.89 -17.45 13.55
N LYS A 39 -6.04 -17.55 12.89
CA LYS A 39 -6.84 -18.79 12.85
C LYS A 39 -6.12 -19.97 12.19
N ILE A 40 -5.19 -19.69 11.28
CA ILE A 40 -4.46 -20.72 10.52
C ILE A 40 -2.96 -20.74 10.83
N ASN A 41 -2.51 -19.92 11.80
CA ASN A 41 -1.09 -19.77 12.17
C ASN A 41 -0.22 -19.33 10.96
N ALA A 42 -0.70 -18.38 10.15
CA ALA A 42 0.00 -17.84 9.01
C ALA A 42 0.66 -16.49 9.31
N PHE A 43 1.72 -16.16 8.60
CA PHE A 43 2.29 -14.82 8.57
C PHE A 43 1.41 -13.88 7.73
N LEU A 44 1.30 -12.63 8.17
CA LEU A 44 0.70 -11.55 7.40
C LEU A 44 1.81 -10.66 6.82
N LEU A 45 1.93 -10.63 5.49
CA LEU A 45 2.73 -9.64 4.78
C LEU A 45 1.79 -8.57 4.20
N VAL A 46 2.10 -7.31 4.46
CA VAL A 46 1.38 -6.20 3.81
C VAL A 46 2.32 -5.46 2.87
N ASP A 47 1.95 -5.42 1.58
CA ASP A 47 2.62 -4.55 0.61
C ASP A 47 1.86 -3.22 0.52
N MET A 48 2.45 -2.18 1.11
CA MET A 48 1.88 -0.84 1.12
C MET A 48 2.49 0.09 0.06
N ALA A 49 3.17 -0.45 -0.95
CA ALA A 49 3.94 0.35 -1.92
C ALA A 49 3.14 1.49 -2.54
N HIS A 50 1.87 1.29 -2.87
CA HIS A 50 1.02 2.33 -3.48
C HIS A 50 0.53 3.39 -2.49
N PHE A 51 0.33 3.04 -1.23
CA PHE A 51 -0.26 3.94 -0.23
C PHE A 51 0.68 4.27 0.95
N SER A 52 1.95 3.90 0.88
CA SER A 52 2.93 4.13 1.97
C SER A 52 3.08 5.60 2.36
N GLY A 53 2.99 6.52 1.41
CA GLY A 53 3.00 7.95 1.72
C GLY A 53 1.77 8.39 2.51
N LEU A 54 0.60 7.80 2.23
CA LEU A 54 -0.62 8.08 3.00
C LEU A 54 -0.53 7.52 4.42
N VAL A 55 0.11 6.34 4.59
CA VAL A 55 0.40 5.78 5.93
C VAL A 55 1.34 6.68 6.70
N ALA A 56 2.46 7.10 6.09
CA ALA A 56 3.45 7.97 6.72
C ALA A 56 2.85 9.33 7.13
N GLY A 57 1.95 9.88 6.33
CA GLY A 57 1.24 11.12 6.63
C GLY A 57 -0.01 10.97 7.49
N GLY A 58 -0.36 9.76 7.93
CA GLY A 58 -1.53 9.51 8.78
C GLY A 58 -2.89 9.56 8.07
N ALA A 59 -2.90 9.57 6.74
CA ALA A 59 -4.12 9.59 5.93
C ALA A 59 -4.63 8.18 5.55
N TYR A 60 -3.97 7.12 6.01
CA TYR A 60 -4.33 5.72 5.78
C TYR A 60 -3.93 4.88 6.99
N PRO A 61 -4.65 3.79 7.34
CA PRO A 61 -4.31 2.93 8.47
C PRO A 61 -2.90 2.36 8.40
N ASN A 62 -2.22 2.31 9.55
CA ASN A 62 -0.88 1.75 9.65
C ASN A 62 -0.91 0.21 9.68
N PRO A 63 -0.32 -0.49 8.71
CA PRO A 63 -0.29 -1.95 8.70
C PRO A 63 0.68 -2.56 9.72
N LEU A 64 1.69 -1.80 10.20
CA LEU A 64 2.71 -2.30 11.14
C LEU A 64 2.15 -2.77 12.48
N ASP A 65 0.94 -2.31 12.84
CA ASP A 65 0.26 -2.72 14.07
C ASP A 65 -0.30 -4.15 13.98
N TYR A 66 -0.40 -4.71 12.76
CA TYR A 66 -1.05 -5.99 12.50
C TYR A 66 -0.18 -6.99 11.73
N ALA A 67 0.71 -6.49 10.87
CA ALA A 67 1.51 -7.32 9.98
C ALA A 67 2.80 -7.82 10.63
N ASP A 68 3.20 -9.05 10.30
CA ASP A 68 4.52 -9.58 10.67
C ASP A 68 5.63 -8.90 9.86
N VAL A 69 5.34 -8.56 8.61
CA VAL A 69 6.24 -7.86 7.70
C VAL A 69 5.47 -6.92 6.81
N VAL A 70 6.03 -5.74 6.56
CA VAL A 70 5.51 -4.74 5.64
C VAL A 70 6.55 -4.43 4.58
N THR A 71 6.16 -4.46 3.32
CA THR A 71 7.02 -4.05 2.19
C THR A 71 6.50 -2.77 1.57
N SER A 72 7.40 -1.97 1.04
CA SER A 72 7.05 -0.78 0.27
C SER A 72 8.12 -0.41 -0.75
N THR A 73 7.69 0.34 -1.75
CA THR A 73 8.58 1.17 -2.55
C THR A 73 8.70 2.56 -1.92
N THR A 74 9.79 3.28 -2.24
CA THR A 74 9.98 4.65 -1.78
C THR A 74 9.60 5.72 -2.80
N HIS A 75 9.38 5.35 -4.06
CA HIS A 75 9.23 6.25 -5.22
C HIS A 75 7.79 6.46 -5.72
N LYS A 76 6.77 6.12 -4.92
CA LYS A 76 5.35 6.39 -5.24
C LYS A 76 4.84 7.56 -4.39
N VAL A 77 3.72 7.44 -3.72
CA VAL A 77 3.12 8.50 -2.89
C VAL A 77 4.07 8.97 -1.78
N LEU A 78 5.04 8.17 -1.38
CA LEU A 78 6.06 8.56 -0.40
C LEU A 78 7.06 9.60 -0.94
N ARG A 79 7.12 9.83 -2.27
CA ARG A 79 7.92 10.84 -2.96
C ARG A 79 9.45 10.70 -2.81
N GLY A 80 9.92 9.48 -2.59
CA GLY A 80 11.35 9.19 -2.44
C GLY A 80 12.03 8.71 -3.73
N PRO A 81 13.29 8.30 -3.64
CA PRO A 81 14.04 7.72 -4.74
C PRO A 81 13.53 6.32 -5.09
N ARG A 82 13.89 5.81 -6.28
CA ARG A 82 13.62 4.42 -6.64
C ARG A 82 14.33 3.47 -5.68
N GLY A 83 13.54 2.61 -5.05
CA GLY A 83 14.03 1.61 -4.11
C GLY A 83 12.88 0.96 -3.35
N GLY A 84 13.23 -0.02 -2.53
CA GLY A 84 12.31 -0.71 -1.64
C GLY A 84 12.74 -0.63 -0.20
N ILE A 85 11.82 -0.91 0.70
CA ILE A 85 12.06 -1.09 2.14
C ILE A 85 11.29 -2.31 2.63
N ILE A 86 11.83 -2.95 3.66
CA ILE A 86 11.18 -4.02 4.41
C ILE A 86 11.14 -3.57 5.87
N LEU A 87 9.98 -3.62 6.48
CA LEU A 87 9.73 -3.17 7.84
C LEU A 87 9.13 -4.30 8.67
N THR A 88 9.53 -4.41 9.92
CA THR A 88 8.94 -5.34 10.89
C THR A 88 9.19 -4.84 12.31
N ASN A 89 8.24 -5.10 13.21
CA ASN A 89 8.38 -4.90 14.65
C ASN A 89 8.95 -6.15 15.35
N ASN A 90 9.17 -7.26 14.63
CA ASN A 90 9.69 -8.51 15.16
C ASN A 90 11.20 -8.60 15.01
N GLU A 91 11.94 -8.56 16.14
CA GLU A 91 13.41 -8.59 16.12
C GLU A 91 14.01 -9.85 15.49
N MET A 92 13.35 -11.01 15.64
CA MET A 92 13.83 -12.25 15.04
C MET A 92 13.69 -12.21 13.50
N LEU A 93 12.57 -11.67 13.01
CA LEU A 93 12.36 -11.49 11.58
C LEU A 93 13.31 -10.42 11.03
N HIS A 94 13.53 -9.33 11.75
CA HIS A 94 14.48 -8.28 11.37
C HIS A 94 15.87 -8.84 11.09
N LYS A 95 16.42 -9.68 11.99
CA LYS A 95 17.72 -10.35 11.77
C LYS A 95 17.73 -11.24 10.54
N LYS A 96 16.66 -12.01 10.33
CA LYS A 96 16.53 -12.88 9.15
C LYS A 96 16.46 -12.08 7.85
N PHE A 97 15.69 -10.97 7.83
CA PHE A 97 15.58 -10.13 6.65
C PHE A 97 16.90 -9.44 6.31
N ASN A 98 17.62 -8.93 7.31
CA ASN A 98 18.95 -8.34 7.07
C ASN A 98 19.91 -9.35 6.45
N SER A 99 19.96 -10.57 6.98
CA SER A 99 20.81 -11.63 6.45
C SER A 99 20.37 -12.09 5.05
N ALA A 100 19.06 -12.15 4.78
CA ALA A 100 18.53 -12.52 3.47
C ALA A 100 18.81 -11.45 2.42
N VAL A 101 18.72 -10.16 2.80
CA VAL A 101 19.06 -9.06 1.89
C VAL A 101 20.56 -9.01 1.65
N PHE A 102 21.38 -8.99 2.70
CA PHE A 102 22.83 -8.97 2.58
C PHE A 102 23.46 -9.91 3.61
N PRO A 103 24.33 -10.84 3.18
CA PRO A 103 24.81 -11.06 1.82
C PRO A 103 23.94 -12.03 0.98
N GLY A 104 22.73 -12.38 1.44
CA GLY A 104 21.93 -13.45 0.82
C GLY A 104 21.58 -13.21 -0.65
N LEU A 105 20.99 -12.06 -0.97
CA LEU A 105 20.46 -11.75 -2.31
C LEU A 105 21.13 -10.53 -2.96
N GLN A 106 21.66 -9.60 -2.17
CA GLN A 106 22.24 -8.34 -2.63
C GLN A 106 23.69 -8.20 -2.18
N GLY A 107 24.42 -7.26 -2.81
CA GLY A 107 25.80 -6.91 -2.50
C GLY A 107 25.93 -5.43 -2.13
N GLY A 108 26.94 -4.76 -2.72
CA GLY A 108 27.23 -3.35 -2.43
C GLY A 108 26.04 -2.43 -2.67
N PRO A 109 25.64 -1.64 -1.66
CA PRO A 109 24.46 -0.79 -1.77
C PRO A 109 24.72 0.49 -2.58
N LEU A 110 23.67 1.03 -3.17
CA LEU A 110 23.70 2.32 -3.85
C LEU A 110 23.59 3.45 -2.82
N MET A 111 24.72 4.00 -2.36
CA MET A 111 24.75 4.97 -1.27
C MET A 111 24.00 6.27 -1.57
N HIS A 112 23.98 6.73 -2.83
CA HIS A 112 23.18 7.88 -3.24
C HIS A 112 21.68 7.64 -3.07
N VAL A 113 21.19 6.41 -3.31
CA VAL A 113 19.79 6.04 -3.05
C VAL A 113 19.49 6.02 -1.55
N ILE A 114 20.43 5.48 -0.74
CA ILE A 114 20.27 5.48 0.73
C ILE A 114 20.20 6.90 1.28
N SER A 115 21.10 7.79 0.83
CA SER A 115 21.08 9.21 1.21
C SER A 115 19.77 9.89 0.81
N ALA A 116 19.29 9.64 -0.41
CA ALA A 116 18.01 10.17 -0.87
C ALA A 116 16.81 9.64 -0.08
N LYS A 117 16.84 8.35 0.34
CA LYS A 117 15.83 7.79 1.25
C LYS A 117 15.83 8.51 2.61
N ALA A 118 17.01 8.83 3.16
CA ALA A 118 17.11 9.54 4.43
C ALA A 118 16.46 10.94 4.35
N VAL A 119 16.67 11.67 3.26
CA VAL A 119 15.99 12.96 3.00
C VAL A 119 14.48 12.76 2.89
N CYS A 120 14.03 11.82 2.08
CA CYS A 120 12.62 11.49 1.92
C CYS A 120 11.93 11.18 3.26
N PHE A 121 12.54 10.36 4.10
CA PHE A 121 11.97 10.02 5.40
C PHE A 121 11.95 11.21 6.35
N LYS A 122 12.98 12.06 6.33
CA LYS A 122 12.98 13.31 7.10
C LYS A 122 11.86 14.25 6.68
N GLU A 123 11.61 14.40 5.38
CA GLU A 123 10.48 15.18 4.87
C GLU A 123 9.14 14.57 5.29
N ALA A 124 9.00 13.24 5.25
CA ALA A 124 7.78 12.55 5.65
C ALA A 124 7.44 12.68 7.14
N LEU A 125 8.42 13.01 8.00
CA LEU A 125 8.22 13.29 9.42
C LEU A 125 7.67 14.70 9.68
N HIS A 126 7.72 15.60 8.69
CA HIS A 126 7.28 16.98 8.85
C HIS A 126 5.76 17.11 8.82
N GLU A 127 5.21 18.07 9.58
CA GLU A 127 3.76 18.34 9.61
C GLU A 127 3.18 18.71 8.24
N ASP A 128 3.96 19.35 7.37
CA ASP A 128 3.52 19.70 6.03
C ASP A 128 3.32 18.48 5.14
N PHE A 129 4.01 17.36 5.42
CA PHE A 129 3.76 16.11 4.72
C PHE A 129 2.40 15.50 5.11
N LYS A 130 2.00 15.63 6.38
CA LYS A 130 0.66 15.22 6.83
C LYS A 130 -0.44 16.03 6.12
N LYS A 131 -0.28 17.35 6.06
CA LYS A 131 -1.20 18.23 5.32
C LYS A 131 -1.28 17.83 3.84
N TYR A 132 -0.11 17.62 3.22
CA TYR A 132 -0.02 17.19 1.82
C TYR A 132 -0.79 15.89 1.57
N THR A 133 -0.58 14.85 2.38
CA THR A 133 -1.26 13.56 2.18
C THR A 133 -2.76 13.67 2.39
N GLN A 134 -3.22 14.48 3.32
CA GLN A 134 -4.65 14.75 3.51
C GLN A 134 -5.25 15.46 2.29
N GLU A 135 -4.57 16.46 1.73
CA GLU A 135 -5.00 17.15 0.51
C GLU A 135 -5.03 16.21 -0.70
N VAL A 136 -4.07 15.31 -0.82
CA VAL A 136 -4.08 14.28 -1.88
C VAL A 136 -5.36 13.45 -1.82
N VAL A 137 -5.76 12.98 -0.64
CA VAL A 137 -6.99 12.20 -0.47
C VAL A 137 -8.24 13.06 -0.74
N ASN A 138 -8.27 14.29 -0.23
CA ASN A 138 -9.39 15.22 -0.45
C ASN A 138 -9.58 15.52 -1.95
N ASN A 139 -8.50 15.81 -2.66
CA ASN A 139 -8.52 16.08 -4.10
C ASN A 139 -9.01 14.85 -4.89
N ALA A 140 -8.56 13.66 -4.52
CA ALA A 140 -9.03 12.43 -5.15
C ALA A 140 -10.53 12.21 -4.93
N ARG A 141 -11.05 12.50 -3.72
CA ARG A 141 -12.49 12.43 -3.42
C ARG A 141 -13.30 13.43 -4.24
N VAL A 142 -12.82 14.67 -4.36
CA VAL A 142 -13.48 15.70 -5.17
C VAL A 142 -13.51 15.29 -6.64
N LEU A 143 -12.38 14.84 -7.18
CA LEU A 143 -12.30 14.34 -8.56
C LEU A 143 -13.27 13.18 -8.79
N SER A 144 -13.25 12.16 -7.92
CA SER A 144 -14.15 11.01 -7.99
C SER A 144 -15.62 11.42 -7.97
N SER A 145 -16.01 12.31 -7.04
CA SER A 145 -17.39 12.77 -6.94
C SER A 145 -17.82 13.61 -8.15
N THR A 146 -16.91 14.39 -8.71
CA THR A 146 -17.15 15.17 -9.92
C THR A 146 -17.35 14.28 -11.14
N LEU A 147 -16.52 13.25 -11.30
CA LEU A 147 -16.69 12.26 -12.35
C LEU A 147 -18.05 11.54 -12.25
N ILE A 148 -18.44 11.12 -11.04
CA ILE A 148 -19.74 10.49 -10.80
C ILE A 148 -20.91 11.43 -11.17
N LYS A 149 -20.83 12.71 -10.77
CA LYS A 149 -21.85 13.72 -11.12
C LYS A 149 -21.97 13.93 -12.63
N ASN A 150 -20.88 13.75 -13.36
CA ASN A 150 -20.86 13.83 -14.82
C ASN A 150 -21.16 12.49 -15.52
N GLY A 151 -21.69 11.53 -14.79
CA GLY A 151 -22.18 10.27 -15.33
C GLY A 151 -21.13 9.16 -15.45
N PHE A 152 -19.87 9.38 -15.02
CA PHE A 152 -18.87 8.33 -15.03
C PHE A 152 -19.08 7.33 -13.90
N LYS A 153 -18.86 6.07 -14.21
CA LYS A 153 -18.92 4.98 -13.23
C LYS A 153 -17.56 4.76 -12.59
N ILE A 154 -17.48 4.92 -11.28
CA ILE A 154 -16.28 4.66 -10.48
C ILE A 154 -16.44 3.31 -9.78
N PHE A 155 -15.45 2.40 -9.94
CA PHE A 155 -15.42 1.16 -9.18
C PHE A 155 -15.41 1.46 -7.68
N SER A 156 -16.11 0.64 -6.91
CA SER A 156 -16.36 0.84 -5.47
C SER A 156 -17.13 2.12 -5.09
N GLY A 157 -17.66 2.87 -6.06
CA GLY A 157 -18.48 4.06 -5.83
C GLY A 157 -17.72 5.28 -5.26
N GLY A 158 -16.37 5.31 -5.39
CA GLY A 158 -15.56 6.41 -4.91
C GLY A 158 -14.15 6.02 -4.52
N THR A 159 -13.48 6.85 -3.69
CA THR A 159 -12.13 6.56 -3.20
C THR A 159 -11.91 7.04 -1.76
N ASP A 160 -11.09 6.29 -1.03
CA ASP A 160 -10.55 6.65 0.28
C ASP A 160 -9.04 6.94 0.21
N THR A 161 -8.45 6.85 -0.98
CA THR A 161 -7.00 6.97 -1.23
C THR A 161 -6.69 8.07 -2.25
N HIS A 162 -5.51 8.03 -2.83
CA HIS A 162 -5.02 8.95 -3.88
C HIS A 162 -5.45 8.55 -5.29
N LEU A 163 -6.09 7.41 -5.48
CA LEU A 163 -6.44 6.87 -6.79
C LEU A 163 -7.91 6.44 -6.85
N MET A 164 -8.42 6.28 -8.07
CA MET A 164 -9.72 5.67 -8.36
C MET A 164 -9.65 4.89 -9.67
N LEU A 165 -10.60 3.97 -9.85
CA LEU A 165 -10.77 3.24 -11.10
C LEU A 165 -12.07 3.70 -11.78
N VAL A 166 -11.95 4.20 -13.01
CA VAL A 166 -13.08 4.57 -13.86
C VAL A 166 -13.46 3.37 -14.72
N ASP A 167 -14.73 2.99 -14.71
CA ASP A 167 -15.25 1.93 -15.58
C ASP A 167 -15.55 2.52 -16.97
N LEU A 168 -14.66 2.26 -17.92
CA LEU A 168 -14.80 2.75 -19.29
C LEU A 168 -15.70 1.88 -20.20
N ARG A 169 -16.07 0.68 -19.76
CA ARG A 169 -16.87 -0.26 -20.56
C ARG A 169 -18.21 0.31 -21.03
N PRO A 170 -18.96 1.07 -20.19
CA PRO A 170 -20.20 1.71 -20.66
C PRO A 170 -20.03 2.70 -21.80
N TYR A 171 -18.83 3.26 -21.94
CA TYR A 171 -18.54 4.28 -22.96
C TYR A 171 -17.93 3.72 -24.24
N LYS A 172 -17.69 2.41 -24.29
CA LYS A 172 -17.06 1.71 -25.42
C LYS A 172 -15.68 2.29 -25.79
N VAL A 173 -14.97 2.82 -24.79
CA VAL A 173 -13.62 3.37 -24.91
C VAL A 173 -12.65 2.41 -24.24
N THR A 174 -11.52 2.14 -24.87
CA THR A 174 -10.46 1.34 -24.24
C THR A 174 -9.63 2.20 -23.28
N GLY A 175 -8.92 1.56 -22.34
CA GLY A 175 -7.99 2.28 -21.45
C GLY A 175 -6.91 3.02 -22.25
N LYS A 176 -6.45 2.43 -23.36
CA LYS A 176 -5.46 3.05 -24.25
C LYS A 176 -6.00 4.32 -24.90
N ASP A 177 -7.20 4.28 -25.47
CA ASP A 177 -7.79 5.46 -26.13
C ASP A 177 -8.13 6.59 -25.14
N ALA A 178 -8.33 6.25 -23.84
CA ALA A 178 -8.59 7.23 -22.79
C ALA A 178 -7.32 7.85 -22.20
N GLU A 179 -6.15 7.23 -22.40
CA GLU A 179 -4.83 7.71 -21.97
C GLU A 179 -4.21 8.67 -22.99
N GLU A 180 -4.48 8.51 -24.28
CA GLU A 180 -4.05 9.38 -25.39
C GLU A 180 -4.85 10.69 -25.45
#